data_f7701b95eae13e541bd7cef22800d0d4
#
_entry.id   f7701b95eae13e541bd7cef22800d0d4
#
_cell.length_a   1.000
_cell.length_b   1.000
_cell.length_c   1.000
_cell.angle_alpha   90.00
_cell.angle_beta   90.00
_cell.angle_gamma   90.00
#
_symmetry.space_group_name_H-M   'P 1'
#
loop_
_entity.id
_entity.type
_entity.pdbx_description
1 polymer ?
#
loop_
_entity_poly.entity_id
_entity_poly.type
_entity_poly.pdbx_seq_one_letter_code
_entity_poly.pdbx_strand_id
1 'polypeptide(L)'
;FEIVPTVTASWNSTTDDPAIVPLESSDPDVDAGVTMRWGITPDLTANFTINPDFSQIEADVAQLDVNNRFTLFFPEKRPFFLEGSSYFNTPIDAVFTRTISAPEVGAKLTGKRGRHTFGAIAARDEVTNLLFPGLYSSDTETLEESNTAFVGRYSLGLADTSSVGALVTMRQGDNYHNYVGGLDGRWRFNDQHTVSFQHLESTTEYPFELALDFEQPTDEFDGRATTVQYAYDSRNWSGDLAIYDYTGGFRADSGFERKVGGVQYESRLGYLFHGDDDTWWTRIRVNFHHNWLDEEDGTLAQRDTRFRVGVGGPWQSWSQVHIVDSEERHEGVLYDKQRASLYMEFVPVAGLELMFLTSFGDTID
;
A
#
# COMPACT_ATOMS: atom_id res chain seq x y z
N PHE A 1 11.05 9.30 28.48
CA PHE A 1 12.01 10.05 27.66
C PHE A 1 13.16 9.14 27.30
N GLU A 2 13.45 9.00 26.03
CA GLU A 2 14.51 8.13 25.49
C GLU A 2 15.31 8.93 24.45
N ILE A 3 16.63 8.78 24.46
CA ILE A 3 17.52 9.34 23.44
C ILE A 3 18.45 8.22 22.97
N VAL A 4 18.52 8.01 21.67
CA VAL A 4 19.36 7.01 21.03
C VAL A 4 20.31 7.73 20.06
N PRO A 5 21.57 8.01 20.49
CA PRO A 5 22.58 8.46 19.56
C PRO A 5 23.06 7.29 18.71
N THR A 6 23.36 7.53 17.43
CA THR A 6 23.93 6.57 16.49
C THR A 6 25.18 7.14 15.87
N VAL A 7 26.17 6.27 15.64
CA VAL A 7 27.36 6.59 14.86
C VAL A 7 27.63 5.40 13.97
N THR A 8 27.69 5.63 12.69
CA THR A 8 27.94 4.60 11.68
C THR A 8 29.18 4.97 10.88
N ALA A 9 30.03 4.00 10.62
CA ALA A 9 31.14 4.14 9.69
C ALA A 9 30.92 3.12 8.56
N SER A 10 30.89 3.60 7.34
CA SER A 10 30.73 2.77 6.15
C SER A 10 31.90 2.97 5.18
N TRP A 11 32.23 1.94 4.45
CA TRP A 11 33.14 2.01 3.31
C TRP A 11 32.62 1.07 2.23
N ASN A 12 32.66 1.54 1.01
CA ASN A 12 32.22 0.79 -0.15
C ASN A 12 33.42 0.44 -1.04
N SER A 13 33.34 -0.69 -1.69
CA SER A 13 34.29 -1.04 -2.75
C SER A 13 33.47 -1.28 -4.02
N THR A 14 33.72 -0.48 -5.04
CA THR A 14 33.03 -0.53 -6.33
C THR A 14 34.02 -0.80 -7.46
N THR A 15 33.52 -1.29 -8.58
CA THR A 15 34.27 -1.43 -9.82
C THR A 15 33.36 -1.16 -10.99
N ASP A 16 33.84 -0.42 -11.97
CA ASP A 16 33.09 -0.12 -13.20
C ASP A 16 32.98 -1.34 -14.12
N ASP A 17 33.92 -2.30 -14.02
CA ASP A 17 33.88 -3.56 -14.78
C ASP A 17 34.46 -4.71 -13.91
N PRO A 18 33.58 -5.58 -13.37
CA PRO A 18 33.97 -6.70 -12.51
C PRO A 18 34.93 -7.71 -13.18
N ALA A 19 34.97 -7.71 -14.51
CA ALA A 19 35.82 -8.65 -15.28
C ALA A 19 37.25 -8.16 -15.51
N ILE A 20 37.52 -6.85 -15.36
CA ILE A 20 38.78 -6.24 -15.82
C ILE A 20 39.50 -5.41 -14.75
N VAL A 21 38.77 -4.80 -13.80
CA VAL A 21 39.32 -3.82 -12.86
C VAL A 21 39.20 -4.32 -11.41
N PRO A 22 40.28 -4.23 -10.58
CA PRO A 22 40.16 -4.52 -9.14
C PRO A 22 39.20 -3.52 -8.48
N LEU A 23 38.55 -3.99 -7.41
CA LEU A 23 37.70 -3.15 -6.56
C LEU A 23 38.48 -1.95 -6.03
N GLU A 24 37.95 -0.75 -6.27
CA GLU A 24 38.43 0.49 -5.66
C GLU A 24 37.63 0.73 -4.39
N SER A 25 38.32 0.84 -3.25
CA SER A 25 37.69 1.15 -1.97
C SER A 25 37.55 2.65 -1.81
N SER A 26 36.35 3.10 -1.43
CA SER A 26 36.14 4.49 -1.02
C SER A 26 36.81 4.77 0.33
N ASP A 27 37.05 6.04 0.62
CA ASP A 27 37.40 6.46 1.97
C ASP A 27 36.23 6.15 2.91
N PRO A 28 36.48 5.87 4.20
CA PRO A 28 35.43 5.66 5.18
C PRO A 28 34.54 6.90 5.30
N ASP A 29 33.26 6.70 5.16
CA ASP A 29 32.24 7.70 5.46
C ASP A 29 31.72 7.50 6.88
N VAL A 30 31.63 8.58 7.67
CA VAL A 30 31.22 8.52 9.08
C VAL A 30 30.01 9.42 9.30
N ASP A 31 28.89 8.79 9.59
CA ASP A 31 27.64 9.44 9.90
C ASP A 31 27.33 9.39 11.40
N ALA A 32 26.77 10.48 11.91
CA ALA A 32 26.30 10.59 13.29
C ALA A 32 24.87 11.11 13.31
N GLY A 33 24.01 10.43 14.05
CA GLY A 33 22.60 10.78 14.16
C GLY A 33 22.08 10.67 15.58
N VAL A 34 20.89 11.18 15.82
CA VAL A 34 20.19 11.04 17.08
C VAL A 34 18.69 10.90 16.86
N THR A 35 18.11 9.94 17.55
CA THR A 35 16.65 9.80 17.64
C THR A 35 16.20 9.98 19.08
N MET A 36 15.15 10.77 19.28
CA MET A 36 14.60 11.10 20.59
C MET A 36 13.11 10.77 20.62
N ARG A 37 12.69 10.09 21.67
CA ARG A 37 11.30 9.78 21.96
C ARG A 37 10.88 10.40 23.29
N TRP A 38 9.76 11.11 23.26
CA TRP A 38 9.20 11.73 24.44
C TRP A 38 7.72 11.37 24.60
N GLY A 39 7.42 10.52 25.59
CA GLY A 39 6.05 10.33 26.07
C GLY A 39 5.62 11.55 26.89
N ILE A 40 4.90 12.48 26.25
CA ILE A 40 4.42 13.71 26.89
C ILE A 40 3.34 13.36 27.90
N THR A 41 2.46 12.41 27.53
CA THR A 41 1.48 11.77 28.40
C THR A 41 1.42 10.27 28.02
N PRO A 42 0.70 9.40 28.77
CA PRO A 42 0.52 8.00 28.37
C PRO A 42 -0.08 7.84 26.97
N ASP A 43 -0.86 8.83 26.49
CA ASP A 43 -1.60 8.77 25.24
C ASP A 43 -1.05 9.74 24.18
N LEU A 44 0.07 10.41 24.43
CA LEU A 44 0.68 11.40 23.53
C LEU A 44 2.19 11.21 23.48
N THR A 45 2.71 10.91 22.29
CA THR A 45 4.13 10.69 22.03
C THR A 45 4.63 11.64 20.96
N ALA A 46 5.79 12.25 21.21
CA ALA A 46 6.55 13.00 20.23
C ALA A 46 7.87 12.29 19.96
N ASN A 47 8.23 12.15 18.69
CA ASN A 47 9.49 11.58 18.23
C ASN A 47 10.20 12.61 17.38
N PHE A 48 11.52 12.72 17.56
CA PHE A 48 12.38 13.61 16.79
C PHE A 48 13.59 12.81 16.30
N THR A 49 14.08 13.14 15.11
CA THR A 49 15.29 12.54 14.59
C THR A 49 16.10 13.56 13.81
N ILE A 50 17.41 13.43 13.90
CA ILE A 50 18.38 14.21 13.11
C ILE A 50 19.35 13.18 12.56
N ASN A 51 19.52 13.18 11.25
CA ASN A 51 20.37 12.26 10.50
C ASN A 51 20.22 10.80 11.00
N PRO A 52 19.00 10.22 10.92
CA PRO A 52 18.77 8.88 11.48
C PRO A 52 19.52 7.82 10.65
N ASP A 53 20.29 7.00 11.34
CA ASP A 53 20.93 5.85 10.73
C ASP A 53 19.95 4.69 10.58
N PHE A 54 19.71 4.25 9.35
CA PHE A 54 18.88 3.11 9.00
C PHE A 54 19.69 1.89 8.52
N SER A 55 21.02 1.92 8.61
CA SER A 55 21.92 0.85 8.16
C SER A 55 21.70 -0.49 8.88
N GLN A 56 21.18 -0.46 10.10
CA GLN A 56 20.89 -1.65 10.91
C GLN A 56 19.53 -2.30 10.59
N ILE A 57 18.76 -1.72 9.68
CA ILE A 57 17.48 -2.27 9.30
C ILE A 57 17.68 -3.42 8.33
N GLU A 58 16.98 -4.53 8.58
CA GLU A 58 16.99 -5.69 7.71
C GLU A 58 16.63 -5.29 6.27
N ALA A 59 17.45 -5.69 5.31
CA ALA A 59 17.19 -5.44 3.90
C ALA A 59 15.82 -5.99 3.46
N ASP A 60 15.24 -5.38 2.46
CA ASP A 60 13.98 -5.89 1.90
C ASP A 60 14.20 -7.25 1.24
N VAL A 61 13.21 -8.13 1.37
CA VAL A 61 13.22 -9.41 0.68
C VAL A 61 13.18 -9.12 -0.83
N ALA A 62 14.08 -9.73 -1.58
CA ALA A 62 14.09 -9.60 -3.03
C ALA A 62 12.73 -10.06 -3.60
N GLN A 63 12.12 -9.21 -4.41
CA GLN A 63 10.89 -9.50 -5.15
C GLN A 63 11.25 -9.63 -6.63
N LEU A 64 10.52 -10.50 -7.34
CA LEU A 64 10.65 -10.60 -8.80
C LEU A 64 9.99 -9.35 -9.41
N ASP A 65 10.81 -8.58 -10.10
CA ASP A 65 10.38 -7.37 -10.77
C ASP A 65 10.29 -7.52 -12.31
N VAL A 66 10.61 -8.71 -12.79
CA VAL A 66 10.52 -9.06 -14.21
C VAL A 66 9.06 -9.11 -14.65
N ASN A 67 8.71 -8.36 -15.69
CA ASN A 67 7.36 -8.22 -16.25
C ASN A 67 6.32 -7.60 -15.28
N ASN A 68 6.74 -6.86 -14.26
CA ASN A 68 5.83 -6.06 -13.45
C ASN A 68 5.56 -4.71 -14.11
N ARG A 69 4.31 -4.46 -14.41
CA ARG A 69 3.85 -3.16 -14.96
C ARG A 69 3.66 -2.09 -13.88
N PHE A 70 3.59 -2.52 -12.62
CA PHE A 70 3.37 -1.64 -11.48
C PHE A 70 4.50 -1.75 -10.48
N THR A 71 4.88 -0.62 -9.91
CA THR A 71 5.88 -0.50 -8.85
C THR A 71 5.62 -1.47 -7.71
N LEU A 72 6.69 -2.10 -7.23
CA LEU A 72 6.64 -3.07 -6.12
C LEU A 72 6.44 -2.35 -4.79
N PHE A 73 5.62 -2.95 -3.94
CA PHE A 73 5.41 -2.48 -2.57
C PHE A 73 6.41 -3.13 -1.61
N PHE A 74 7.11 -2.30 -0.84
CA PHE A 74 7.98 -2.73 0.24
C PHE A 74 7.48 -2.15 1.57
N PRO A 75 7.16 -2.99 2.58
CA PRO A 75 6.63 -2.50 3.85
C PRO A 75 7.65 -1.62 4.60
N GLU A 76 7.16 -0.64 5.36
CA GLU A 76 8.00 0.18 6.24
C GLU A 76 8.62 -0.69 7.34
N LYS A 77 9.91 -0.51 7.61
CA LYS A 77 10.68 -1.25 8.63
C LYS A 77 11.37 -0.32 9.64
N ARG A 78 11.49 0.97 9.32
CA ARG A 78 12.21 1.95 10.15
C ARG A 78 11.43 2.28 11.41
N PRO A 79 12.02 2.08 12.61
CA PRO A 79 11.31 2.25 13.90
C PRO A 79 10.68 3.63 14.07
N PHE A 80 11.37 4.69 13.64
CA PHE A 80 10.87 6.06 13.69
C PHE A 80 9.51 6.19 12.98
N PHE A 81 9.32 5.58 11.82
CA PHE A 81 8.08 5.65 11.06
C PHE A 81 7.05 4.61 11.48
N LEU A 82 7.48 3.40 11.88
CA LEU A 82 6.58 2.31 12.30
C LEU A 82 5.80 2.63 13.57
N GLU A 83 6.44 3.26 14.55
CA GLU A 83 5.77 3.60 15.80
C GLU A 83 4.61 4.56 15.54
N GLY A 84 3.38 4.15 15.91
CA GLY A 84 2.18 4.95 15.69
C GLY A 84 1.78 5.12 14.22
N SER A 85 2.28 4.29 13.28
CA SER A 85 1.89 4.34 11.85
C SER A 85 0.38 4.19 11.65
N SER A 86 -0.29 3.40 12.49
CA SER A 86 -1.74 3.20 12.42
C SER A 86 -2.59 4.46 12.59
N TYR A 87 -2.01 5.52 13.16
CA TYR A 87 -2.69 6.81 13.26
C TYR A 87 -2.93 7.48 11.90
N PHE A 88 -2.15 7.10 10.86
CA PHE A 88 -2.21 7.67 9.52
C PHE A 88 -2.97 6.80 8.51
N ASN A 89 -3.43 5.62 8.91
CA ASN A 89 -4.16 4.72 8.02
C ASN A 89 -5.50 5.32 7.59
N THR A 90 -5.73 5.31 6.29
CA THR A 90 -6.97 5.76 5.64
C THR A 90 -7.37 4.77 4.52
N PRO A 91 -8.60 4.81 4.01
CA PRO A 91 -9.03 3.92 2.92
C PRO A 91 -8.22 4.02 1.62
N ILE A 92 -7.70 5.20 1.30
CA ILE A 92 -6.79 5.47 0.18
C ILE A 92 -5.37 5.53 0.75
N ASP A 93 -4.40 4.87 0.10
CA ASP A 93 -3.01 4.80 0.57
C ASP A 93 -2.22 6.11 0.28
N ALA A 94 -2.78 7.24 0.74
CA ALA A 94 -2.20 8.57 0.57
C ALA A 94 -1.06 8.89 1.55
N VAL A 95 -0.70 7.96 2.44
CA VAL A 95 0.44 8.07 3.37
C VAL A 95 1.26 6.79 3.35
N PHE A 96 2.48 6.91 2.86
CA PHE A 96 3.47 5.84 2.80
C PHE A 96 4.85 6.41 3.11
N THR A 97 5.33 6.17 4.33
CA THR A 97 6.52 6.85 4.86
C THR A 97 7.83 6.48 4.16
N ARG A 98 7.86 5.40 3.37
CA ARG A 98 9.04 5.07 2.57
C ARG A 98 9.31 6.05 1.41
N THR A 99 8.35 6.89 1.08
CA THR A 99 8.59 8.02 0.16
C THR A 99 9.58 9.04 0.75
N ILE A 100 9.71 9.11 2.08
CA ILE A 100 10.74 9.85 2.81
C ILE A 100 11.91 8.89 3.03
N SER A 101 12.94 8.89 2.20
CA SER A 101 13.97 7.85 2.20
C SER A 101 15.25 8.21 2.96
N ALA A 102 15.71 9.44 2.85
CA ALA A 102 16.92 9.97 3.45
C ALA A 102 16.65 11.24 4.28
N PRO A 103 15.90 11.16 5.39
CA PRO A 103 15.53 12.34 6.16
C PRO A 103 16.72 12.94 6.90
N GLU A 104 17.09 14.19 6.61
CA GLU A 104 18.04 14.98 7.40
C GLU A 104 17.50 15.22 8.80
N VAL A 105 16.22 15.59 8.89
CA VAL A 105 15.53 15.86 10.15
C VAL A 105 14.08 15.42 10.04
N GLY A 106 13.57 14.87 11.11
CA GLY A 106 12.17 14.46 11.20
C GLY A 106 11.57 14.71 12.59
N ALA A 107 10.29 15.03 12.59
CA ALA A 107 9.48 15.16 13.80
C ALA A 107 8.16 14.43 13.59
N LYS A 108 7.71 13.70 14.61
CA LYS A 108 6.41 13.01 14.59
C LYS A 108 5.71 13.20 15.93
N LEU A 109 4.42 13.52 15.87
CA LEU A 109 3.55 13.63 17.02
C LEU A 109 2.33 12.72 16.79
N THR A 110 2.07 11.81 17.70
CA THR A 110 0.88 10.94 17.64
C THR A 110 0.21 10.87 19.00
N GLY A 111 -1.11 10.85 19.00
CA GLY A 111 -1.82 10.76 20.25
C GLY A 111 -3.32 10.58 20.14
N LYS A 112 -3.91 10.24 21.29
CA LYS A 112 -5.35 10.11 21.47
C LYS A 112 -5.77 10.82 22.76
N ARG A 113 -6.82 11.62 22.69
CA ARG A 113 -7.41 12.25 23.86
C ARG A 113 -8.93 12.14 23.82
N GLY A 114 -9.49 11.27 24.67
CA GLY A 114 -10.90 10.96 24.63
C GLY A 114 -11.29 10.36 23.27
N ARG A 115 -12.17 11.04 22.55
CA ARG A 115 -12.60 10.61 21.19
C ARG A 115 -11.75 11.20 20.06
N HIS A 116 -10.77 12.02 20.36
CA HIS A 116 -9.91 12.68 19.38
C HIS A 116 -8.64 11.87 19.19
N THR A 117 -8.32 11.54 17.96
CA THR A 117 -7.08 10.88 17.52
C THR A 117 -6.38 11.81 16.54
N PHE A 118 -5.08 12.00 16.68
CA PHE A 118 -4.32 12.87 15.79
C PHE A 118 -2.90 12.34 15.58
N GLY A 119 -2.38 12.62 14.42
CA GLY A 119 -1.01 12.34 14.01
C GLY A 119 -0.48 13.45 13.13
N ALA A 120 0.79 13.79 13.29
CA ALA A 120 1.53 14.67 12.40
C ALA A 120 2.93 14.13 12.19
N ILE A 121 3.43 14.22 10.96
CA ILE A 121 4.81 13.94 10.57
C ILE A 121 5.30 15.17 9.80
N ALA A 122 6.51 15.61 10.09
CA ALA A 122 7.22 16.59 9.28
C ALA A 122 8.66 16.09 9.11
N ALA A 123 9.18 16.17 7.91
CA ALA A 123 10.54 15.75 7.60
C ALA A 123 11.12 16.62 6.48
N ARG A 124 12.43 16.82 6.52
CA ARG A 124 13.23 17.28 5.39
C ARG A 124 14.00 16.08 4.88
N ASP A 125 13.80 15.75 3.62
CA ASP A 125 14.41 14.62 2.93
C ASP A 125 15.47 15.12 1.95
N GLU A 126 16.60 14.45 1.86
CA GLU A 126 17.70 14.83 0.96
C GLU A 126 17.39 14.54 -0.50
N VAL A 127 16.52 13.56 -0.75
CA VAL A 127 16.13 13.13 -2.09
C VAL A 127 14.61 13.14 -2.25
N THR A 128 14.13 13.24 -3.48
CA THR A 128 12.70 13.23 -3.79
C THR A 128 12.35 11.97 -4.59
N ASN A 129 11.78 10.97 -3.91
CA ASN A 129 11.23 9.78 -4.56
C ASN A 129 9.80 10.04 -5.03
N LEU A 130 9.55 9.78 -6.30
CA LEU A 130 8.26 9.97 -6.95
C LEU A 130 7.74 8.66 -7.52
N LEU A 131 6.44 8.51 -7.48
CA LEU A 131 5.68 7.43 -8.12
C LEU A 131 4.72 8.07 -9.12
N PHE A 132 4.84 7.71 -10.39
CA PHE A 132 3.95 8.14 -11.47
C PHE A 132 2.90 7.05 -11.72
N PRO A 133 1.70 7.18 -11.15
CA PRO A 133 0.64 6.20 -11.33
C PRO A 133 -0.01 6.34 -12.71
N GLY A 134 -0.43 5.23 -13.27
CA GLY A 134 -1.26 5.16 -14.46
C GLY A 134 -2.29 4.06 -14.36
N LEU A 135 -3.18 3.94 -15.34
CA LEU A 135 -4.19 2.90 -15.34
C LEU A 135 -3.61 1.51 -15.60
N TYR A 136 -2.61 1.43 -16.48
CA TYR A 136 -2.03 0.18 -16.99
C TYR A 136 -0.62 -0.12 -16.48
N SER A 137 0.11 0.90 -16.06
CA SER A 137 1.45 0.80 -15.48
C SER A 137 1.71 1.91 -14.49
N SER A 138 2.79 1.80 -13.72
CA SER A 138 3.33 2.89 -12.92
C SER A 138 4.85 2.90 -13.01
N ASP A 139 5.44 4.09 -12.98
CA ASP A 139 6.87 4.32 -13.00
C ASP A 139 7.34 5.01 -11.73
N THR A 140 8.64 4.96 -11.45
CA THR A 140 9.25 5.65 -10.30
C THR A 140 10.51 6.36 -10.70
N GLU A 141 10.77 7.50 -10.08
CA GLU A 141 12.00 8.27 -10.24
C GLU A 141 12.48 8.80 -8.89
N THR A 142 13.79 8.96 -8.77
CA THR A 142 14.43 9.56 -7.60
C THR A 142 15.23 10.77 -8.05
N LEU A 143 14.83 11.95 -7.60
CA LEU A 143 15.56 13.17 -7.84
C LEU A 143 16.55 13.42 -6.69
N GLU A 144 17.79 13.76 -7.02
CA GLU A 144 18.86 14.18 -6.09
C GLU A 144 18.60 15.62 -5.59
N GLU A 145 17.35 15.92 -5.26
CA GLU A 145 16.89 17.21 -4.80
C GLU A 145 16.12 17.06 -3.50
N SER A 146 16.42 17.93 -2.54
CA SER A 146 15.77 17.86 -1.25
C SER A 146 14.33 18.36 -1.30
N ASN A 147 13.48 17.75 -0.45
CA ASN A 147 12.12 18.18 -0.26
C ASN A 147 11.75 18.29 1.22
N THR A 148 10.67 19.02 1.48
CA THR A 148 10.00 19.04 2.78
C THR A 148 8.69 18.27 2.67
N ALA A 149 8.51 17.28 3.53
CA ALA A 149 7.30 16.49 3.62
C ALA A 149 6.54 16.79 4.92
N PHE A 150 5.23 16.92 4.82
CA PHE A 150 4.32 17.04 5.96
C PHE A 150 3.12 16.11 5.77
N VAL A 151 2.73 15.43 6.82
CA VAL A 151 1.51 14.63 6.91
C VAL A 151 0.76 15.03 8.17
N GLY A 152 -0.49 15.40 8.04
CA GLY A 152 -1.39 15.72 9.14
C GLY A 152 -2.66 14.87 9.10
N ARG A 153 -3.00 14.20 10.19
CA ARG A 153 -4.16 13.33 10.32
C ARG A 153 -4.94 13.67 11.58
N TYR A 154 -6.25 13.81 11.45
CA TYR A 154 -7.17 13.94 12.57
C TYR A 154 -8.36 13.01 12.39
N SER A 155 -8.81 12.38 13.48
CA SER A 155 -10.02 11.57 13.50
C SER A 155 -10.81 11.79 14.79
N LEU A 156 -12.12 11.90 14.66
CA LEU A 156 -13.08 12.02 15.76
C LEU A 156 -13.97 10.77 15.83
N GLY A 157 -13.87 10.03 16.92
CA GLY A 157 -14.81 8.95 17.24
C GLY A 157 -16.21 9.51 17.55
N LEU A 158 -17.21 9.11 16.78
CA LEU A 158 -18.62 9.51 16.95
C LEU A 158 -19.35 8.58 17.91
N ALA A 159 -19.08 7.28 17.80
CA ALA A 159 -19.55 6.20 18.65
C ALA A 159 -18.42 5.17 18.78
N ASP A 160 -18.63 4.07 19.50
CA ASP A 160 -17.59 3.12 19.85
C ASP A 160 -16.74 2.62 18.67
N THR A 161 -17.34 2.56 17.46
CA THR A 161 -16.68 2.02 16.26
C THR A 161 -16.89 2.89 15.00
N SER A 162 -17.53 4.05 15.13
CA SER A 162 -17.76 5.01 14.05
C SER A 162 -16.88 6.24 14.21
N SER A 163 -16.37 6.75 13.11
CA SER A 163 -15.46 7.92 13.12
C SER A 163 -15.59 8.74 11.85
N VAL A 164 -15.20 10.00 11.95
CA VAL A 164 -14.92 10.88 10.80
C VAL A 164 -13.53 11.44 10.96
N GLY A 165 -12.88 11.74 9.86
CA GLY A 165 -11.51 12.23 9.88
C GLY A 165 -11.18 13.15 8.72
N ALA A 166 -9.99 13.75 8.82
CA ALA A 166 -9.39 14.58 7.79
C ALA A 166 -7.91 14.21 7.65
N LEU A 167 -7.43 14.21 6.42
CA LEU A 167 -6.04 13.99 6.04
C LEU A 167 -5.55 15.18 5.23
N VAL A 168 -4.31 15.58 5.49
CA VAL A 168 -3.56 16.49 4.62
C VAL A 168 -2.15 15.93 4.44
N THR A 169 -1.62 15.97 3.23
CA THR A 169 -0.21 15.72 2.95
C THR A 169 0.35 16.86 2.10
N MET A 170 1.63 17.13 2.25
CA MET A 170 2.36 18.13 1.50
C MET A 170 3.77 17.62 1.24
N ARG A 171 4.20 17.70 -0.01
CA ARG A 171 5.62 17.60 -0.39
C ARG A 171 5.97 18.81 -1.23
N GLN A 172 7.11 19.41 -0.95
CA GLN A 172 7.56 20.62 -1.64
C GLN A 172 9.08 20.62 -1.76
N GLY A 173 9.56 20.83 -2.98
CA GLY A 173 10.96 21.01 -3.36
C GLY A 173 11.12 22.16 -4.34
N ASP A 174 12.25 22.23 -5.02
CA ASP A 174 12.48 23.24 -6.05
C ASP A 174 11.68 22.89 -7.32
N ASN A 175 10.80 23.82 -7.77
CA ASN A 175 9.89 23.64 -8.90
C ASN A 175 9.03 22.36 -8.80
N TYR A 176 8.78 21.90 -7.59
CA TYR A 176 7.99 20.71 -7.29
C TYR A 176 7.08 20.95 -6.10
N HIS A 177 5.83 20.59 -6.24
CA HIS A 177 4.94 20.40 -5.10
C HIS A 177 3.85 19.38 -5.37
N ASN A 178 3.42 18.71 -4.31
CA ASN A 178 2.21 17.90 -4.26
C ASN A 178 1.49 18.17 -2.94
N TYR A 179 0.27 18.63 -3.04
CA TYR A 179 -0.63 18.88 -1.90
C TYR A 179 -1.85 17.96 -2.04
N VAL A 180 -2.16 17.25 -0.98
CA VAL A 180 -3.37 16.40 -0.92
C VAL A 180 -4.15 16.76 0.32
N GLY A 181 -5.46 16.86 0.19
CA GLY A 181 -6.34 17.11 1.31
C GLY A 181 -7.70 16.46 1.15
N GLY A 182 -8.30 16.04 2.24
CA GLY A 182 -9.65 15.52 2.18
C GLY A 182 -10.18 14.92 3.48
N LEU A 183 -11.33 14.29 3.35
CA LEU A 183 -12.11 13.77 4.46
C LEU A 183 -12.36 12.27 4.29
N ASP A 184 -12.51 11.60 5.40
CA ASP A 184 -12.89 10.19 5.46
C ASP A 184 -13.85 9.92 6.60
N GLY A 185 -14.48 8.76 6.54
CA GLY A 185 -15.31 8.30 7.62
C GLY A 185 -15.55 6.81 7.58
N ARG A 186 -15.85 6.28 8.76
CA ARG A 186 -16.26 4.92 8.96
C ARG A 186 -17.52 4.92 9.82
N TRP A 187 -18.56 4.30 9.31
CA TRP A 187 -19.83 4.17 10.00
C TRP A 187 -20.19 2.70 10.21
N ARG A 188 -20.25 2.27 11.46
CA ARG A 188 -20.69 0.93 11.82
C ARG A 188 -22.11 1.00 12.36
N PHE A 189 -23.06 0.48 11.58
CA PHE A 189 -24.49 0.50 11.94
C PHE A 189 -24.81 -0.50 13.06
N ASN A 190 -24.14 -1.64 13.03
CA ASN A 190 -24.22 -2.72 14.02
C ASN A 190 -22.99 -3.61 13.88
N ASP A 191 -22.96 -4.77 14.56
CA ASP A 191 -21.82 -5.68 14.56
C ASP A 191 -21.52 -6.31 13.19
N GLN A 192 -22.44 -6.23 12.24
CA GLN A 192 -22.33 -6.87 10.95
C GLN A 192 -22.12 -5.90 9.79
N HIS A 193 -22.57 -4.65 9.89
CA HIS A 193 -22.62 -3.71 8.77
C HIS A 193 -21.71 -2.52 9.00
N THR A 194 -20.77 -2.30 8.09
CA THR A 194 -19.87 -1.15 8.11
C THR A 194 -19.85 -0.47 6.74
N VAL A 195 -19.88 0.85 6.71
CA VAL A 195 -19.58 1.68 5.54
C VAL A 195 -18.34 2.50 5.84
N SER A 196 -17.42 2.55 4.90
CA SER A 196 -16.26 3.44 4.93
C SER A 196 -16.24 4.29 3.66
N PHE A 197 -15.79 5.52 3.77
CA PHE A 197 -15.61 6.40 2.61
C PHE A 197 -14.39 7.28 2.81
N GLN A 198 -13.81 7.71 1.70
CA GLN A 198 -12.80 8.77 1.67
C GLN A 198 -12.91 9.55 0.36
N HIS A 199 -12.71 10.85 0.45
CA HIS A 199 -12.56 11.74 -0.69
C HIS A 199 -11.33 12.62 -0.48
N LEU A 200 -10.42 12.60 -1.45
CA LEU A 200 -9.19 13.39 -1.48
C LEU A 200 -9.14 14.20 -2.77
N GLU A 201 -8.61 15.40 -2.67
CA GLU A 201 -8.24 16.24 -3.79
C GLU A 201 -6.72 16.47 -3.74
N SER A 202 -6.10 16.55 -4.91
CA SER A 202 -4.67 16.84 -5.04
C SER A 202 -4.42 17.97 -6.02
N THR A 203 -3.37 18.77 -5.74
CA THR A 203 -2.79 19.74 -6.66
C THR A 203 -1.30 19.46 -6.77
N THR A 204 -0.77 19.36 -7.99
CA THR A 204 0.58 18.85 -8.25
C THR A 204 1.24 19.67 -9.35
N GLU A 205 2.52 19.97 -9.15
CA GLU A 205 3.42 20.51 -10.18
C GLU A 205 4.74 19.77 -10.12
N TYR A 206 5.22 19.28 -11.27
CA TYR A 206 6.52 18.61 -11.41
C TYR A 206 7.52 19.49 -12.15
N PRO A 207 8.84 19.32 -11.92
CA PRO A 207 9.87 19.96 -12.75
C PRO A 207 9.61 19.66 -14.24
N PHE A 208 9.76 20.67 -15.09
CA PHE A 208 9.38 20.61 -16.51
C PHE A 208 9.99 19.42 -17.28
N GLU A 209 11.29 19.17 -17.11
CA GLU A 209 11.98 18.06 -17.77
C GLU A 209 11.40 16.70 -17.31
N LEU A 210 11.16 16.55 -16.00
CA LEU A 210 10.59 15.35 -15.44
C LEU A 210 9.16 15.10 -15.93
N ALA A 211 8.36 16.16 -16.03
CA ALA A 211 7.01 16.08 -16.56
C ALA A 211 6.99 15.56 -18.02
N LEU A 212 7.96 15.98 -18.83
CA LEU A 212 8.09 15.49 -20.21
C LEU A 212 8.54 14.01 -20.25
N ASP A 213 9.53 13.63 -19.44
CA ASP A 213 10.11 12.28 -19.46
C ASP A 213 9.10 11.21 -19.00
N PHE A 214 8.19 11.57 -18.10
CA PHE A 214 7.17 10.68 -17.53
C PHE A 214 5.74 10.98 -18.03
N GLU A 215 5.60 11.71 -19.14
CA GLU A 215 4.30 12.03 -19.78
C GLU A 215 3.29 12.67 -18.81
N GLN A 216 3.81 13.51 -17.87
CA GLN A 216 2.97 14.25 -16.93
C GLN A 216 2.60 15.63 -17.49
N PRO A 217 1.51 16.27 -16.99
CA PRO A 217 1.25 17.68 -17.31
C PRO A 217 2.44 18.56 -16.95
N THR A 218 2.79 19.49 -17.84
CA THR A 218 3.93 20.42 -17.68
C THR A 218 3.60 21.67 -16.86
N ASP A 219 2.32 21.94 -16.63
CA ASP A 219 1.80 23.00 -15.77
C ASP A 219 1.18 22.33 -14.51
N GLU A 220 0.86 23.14 -13.49
CA GLU A 220 0.12 22.69 -12.30
C GLU A 220 -1.20 22.02 -12.71
N PHE A 221 -1.51 20.90 -12.10
CA PHE A 221 -2.72 20.12 -12.38
C PHE A 221 -3.37 19.57 -11.11
N ASP A 222 -4.66 19.35 -11.21
CA ASP A 222 -5.50 18.85 -10.12
C ASP A 222 -5.95 17.42 -10.38
N GLY A 223 -6.27 16.72 -9.29
CA GLY A 223 -6.87 15.42 -9.33
C GLY A 223 -7.72 15.12 -8.11
N ARG A 224 -8.51 14.07 -8.20
CA ARG A 224 -9.34 13.60 -7.08
C ARG A 224 -9.32 12.09 -6.99
N ALA A 225 -9.48 11.59 -5.77
CA ALA A 225 -9.70 10.18 -5.48
C ALA A 225 -10.87 10.02 -4.50
N THR A 226 -11.80 9.16 -4.83
CA THR A 226 -12.97 8.86 -4.00
C THR A 226 -13.11 7.36 -3.84
N THR A 227 -13.30 6.88 -2.62
CA THR A 227 -13.66 5.49 -2.36
C THR A 227 -14.87 5.41 -1.43
N VAL A 228 -15.74 4.46 -1.73
CA VAL A 228 -16.86 4.07 -0.86
C VAL A 228 -16.83 2.55 -0.76
N GLN A 229 -16.85 2.04 0.47
CA GLN A 229 -16.81 0.61 0.75
C GLN A 229 -17.93 0.25 1.72
N TYR A 230 -18.63 -0.83 1.44
CA TYR A 230 -19.59 -1.45 2.34
C TYR A 230 -19.14 -2.85 2.66
N ALA A 231 -19.09 -3.20 3.94
CA ALA A 231 -18.74 -4.53 4.41
C ALA A 231 -19.86 -5.11 5.27
N TYR A 232 -20.16 -6.38 5.01
CA TYR A 232 -21.02 -7.23 5.81
C TYR A 232 -20.24 -8.42 6.33
N ASP A 233 -20.31 -8.68 7.64
CA ASP A 233 -19.66 -9.83 8.27
C ASP A 233 -20.57 -10.47 9.31
N SER A 234 -20.73 -11.80 9.20
CA SER A 234 -21.50 -12.61 10.13
C SER A 234 -20.83 -13.96 10.33
N ARG A 235 -21.39 -14.84 11.14
CA ARG A 235 -20.83 -16.17 11.39
C ARG A 235 -20.59 -16.97 10.11
N ASN A 236 -21.49 -16.89 9.14
CA ASN A 236 -21.45 -17.70 7.93
C ASN A 236 -21.23 -16.88 6.67
N TRP A 237 -21.78 -15.67 6.58
CA TRP A 237 -21.65 -14.80 5.43
C TRP A 237 -20.62 -13.72 5.66
N SER A 238 -19.80 -13.49 4.66
CA SER A 238 -18.96 -12.28 4.53
C SER A 238 -19.15 -11.69 3.14
N GLY A 239 -19.14 -10.36 3.05
CA GLY A 239 -19.24 -9.70 1.76
C GLY A 239 -18.81 -8.25 1.85
N ASP A 240 -18.26 -7.74 0.75
CA ASP A 240 -17.93 -6.35 0.59
C ASP A 240 -18.22 -5.86 -0.82
N LEU A 241 -18.62 -4.61 -0.90
CA LEU A 241 -18.78 -3.85 -2.13
C LEU A 241 -17.91 -2.60 -2.02
N ALA A 242 -17.13 -2.31 -3.04
CA ALA A 242 -16.29 -1.12 -3.08
C ALA A 242 -16.36 -0.44 -4.45
N ILE A 243 -16.26 0.89 -4.42
CA ILE A 243 -16.09 1.75 -5.59
C ILE A 243 -14.85 2.59 -5.34
N TYR A 244 -13.96 2.65 -6.31
CA TYR A 244 -12.78 3.50 -6.35
C TYR A 244 -12.86 4.33 -7.63
N ASP A 245 -12.98 5.65 -7.49
CA ASP A 245 -13.04 6.62 -8.60
C ASP A 245 -11.84 7.55 -8.47
N TYR A 246 -10.80 7.31 -9.27
CA TYR A 246 -9.55 8.06 -9.24
C TYR A 246 -9.31 8.68 -10.60
N THR A 247 -9.30 10.01 -10.67
CA THR A 247 -9.01 10.73 -11.91
C THR A 247 -7.55 10.55 -12.31
N GLY A 248 -7.26 10.60 -13.61
CA GLY A 248 -5.92 10.48 -14.17
C GLY A 248 -4.93 11.52 -13.65
N GLY A 249 -5.43 12.68 -13.20
CA GLY A 249 -4.63 13.73 -12.56
C GLY A 249 -4.37 13.53 -11.06
N PHE A 250 -4.96 12.54 -10.40
CA PHE A 250 -4.73 12.37 -8.95
C PHE A 250 -3.30 11.91 -8.65
N ARG A 251 -2.63 12.64 -7.75
CA ARG A 251 -1.29 12.30 -7.25
C ARG A 251 -1.27 12.39 -5.74
N ALA A 252 -0.69 11.37 -5.10
CA ALA A 252 -0.44 11.32 -3.66
C ALA A 252 1.02 10.94 -3.42
N ASP A 253 1.94 11.89 -3.63
CA ASP A 253 3.39 11.64 -3.63
C ASP A 253 3.95 11.31 -2.23
N SER A 254 3.17 11.56 -1.18
CA SER A 254 3.43 11.06 0.18
C SER A 254 2.82 9.68 0.43
N GLY A 255 2.16 9.06 -0.57
CA GLY A 255 1.44 7.80 -0.52
C GLY A 255 2.00 6.74 -1.45
N PHE A 256 1.20 5.68 -1.68
CA PHE A 256 1.55 4.59 -2.59
C PHE A 256 0.35 4.17 -3.44
N GLU A 257 -0.19 5.12 -4.21
CA GLU A 257 -1.24 4.85 -5.19
C GLU A 257 -0.64 4.59 -6.56
N ARG A 258 -0.77 3.35 -7.04
CA ARG A 258 -0.16 2.89 -8.30
C ARG A 258 -1.08 3.01 -9.50
N LYS A 259 -2.40 3.13 -9.25
CA LYS A 259 -3.42 3.15 -10.30
C LYS A 259 -4.31 4.38 -10.17
N VAL A 260 -4.43 5.10 -11.29
CA VAL A 260 -5.33 6.26 -11.42
C VAL A 260 -5.92 6.27 -12.84
N GLY A 261 -6.88 7.12 -13.11
CA GLY A 261 -7.46 7.29 -14.44
C GLY A 261 -8.59 6.31 -14.75
N GLY A 262 -9.34 5.90 -13.72
CA GLY A 262 -10.48 5.01 -13.94
C GLY A 262 -11.38 4.83 -12.74
N VAL A 263 -12.48 4.12 -12.98
CA VAL A 263 -13.46 3.75 -11.96
C VAL A 263 -13.46 2.23 -11.80
N GLN A 264 -13.14 1.78 -10.58
CA GLN A 264 -13.14 0.37 -10.22
C GLN A 264 -14.31 0.02 -9.33
N TYR A 265 -15.00 -1.05 -9.67
CA TYR A 265 -16.07 -1.67 -8.87
C TYR A 265 -15.61 -3.03 -8.41
N GLU A 266 -15.60 -3.25 -7.12
CA GLU A 266 -15.21 -4.51 -6.53
C GLU A 266 -16.35 -5.10 -5.71
N SER A 267 -16.62 -6.40 -5.88
CA SER A 267 -17.58 -7.12 -5.07
C SER A 267 -17.02 -8.47 -4.65
N ARG A 268 -17.16 -8.78 -3.37
CA ARG A 268 -16.76 -10.07 -2.79
C ARG A 268 -17.94 -10.63 -2.00
N LEU A 269 -18.17 -11.93 -2.12
CA LEU A 269 -19.17 -12.65 -1.36
C LEU A 269 -18.59 -13.98 -0.92
N GLY A 270 -18.68 -14.28 0.36
CA GLY A 270 -18.22 -15.52 0.95
C GLY A 270 -19.29 -16.20 1.78
N TYR A 271 -19.36 -17.52 1.71
CA TYR A 271 -20.15 -18.34 2.61
C TYR A 271 -19.32 -19.46 3.21
N LEU A 272 -19.45 -19.62 4.53
CA LEU A 272 -18.76 -20.65 5.30
C LEU A 272 -19.77 -21.64 5.88
N PHE A 273 -19.75 -22.88 5.38
CA PHE A 273 -20.42 -24.01 6.00
C PHE A 273 -19.52 -24.58 7.09
N HIS A 274 -20.11 -24.87 8.23
CA HIS A 274 -19.44 -25.57 9.33
C HIS A 274 -19.89 -27.01 9.35
N GLY A 275 -18.93 -27.94 9.34
CA GLY A 275 -19.21 -29.35 9.52
C GLY A 275 -19.59 -29.64 10.98
N ASP A 276 -20.31 -30.73 11.19
CA ASP A 276 -20.66 -31.29 12.49
C ASP A 276 -19.94 -32.64 12.70
N ASP A 277 -20.22 -33.30 13.81
CA ASP A 277 -19.56 -34.56 14.18
C ASP A 277 -19.88 -35.72 13.22
N ASP A 278 -20.94 -35.62 12.42
CA ASP A 278 -21.38 -36.63 11.46
C ASP A 278 -20.80 -36.43 10.06
N THR A 279 -20.12 -35.31 9.80
CA THR A 279 -19.54 -34.99 8.49
C THR A 279 -18.03 -35.29 8.43
N TRP A 280 -17.55 -35.75 7.26
CA TRP A 280 -16.12 -35.98 7.02
C TRP A 280 -15.34 -34.68 6.79
N TRP A 281 -16.02 -33.59 6.44
CA TRP A 281 -15.44 -32.26 6.27
C TRP A 281 -15.66 -31.38 7.52
N THR A 282 -14.72 -30.53 7.82
CA THR A 282 -14.79 -29.60 8.96
C THR A 282 -15.36 -28.24 8.56
N ARG A 283 -15.08 -27.80 7.35
CA ARG A 283 -15.58 -26.55 6.78
C ARG A 283 -15.60 -26.60 5.26
N ILE A 284 -16.59 -25.95 4.65
CA ILE A 284 -16.61 -25.67 3.22
C ILE A 284 -16.71 -24.16 3.08
N ARG A 285 -15.81 -23.55 2.31
CA ARG A 285 -15.81 -22.14 2.01
C ARG A 285 -16.08 -21.93 0.52
N VAL A 286 -17.09 -21.13 0.22
CA VAL A 286 -17.42 -20.70 -1.14
C VAL A 286 -17.19 -19.22 -1.21
N ASN A 287 -16.40 -18.74 -2.16
CA ASN A 287 -16.16 -17.33 -2.38
C ASN A 287 -16.39 -16.99 -3.85
N PHE A 288 -17.00 -15.85 -4.04
CA PHE A 288 -17.14 -15.15 -5.30
C PHE A 288 -16.44 -13.79 -5.19
N HIS A 289 -15.69 -13.40 -6.21
CA HIS A 289 -15.07 -12.10 -6.33
C HIS A 289 -15.27 -11.60 -7.76
N HIS A 290 -15.71 -10.38 -7.91
CA HIS A 290 -15.84 -9.71 -9.18
C HIS A 290 -15.21 -8.33 -9.08
N ASN A 291 -14.32 -8.04 -10.02
CA ASN A 291 -13.65 -6.75 -10.19
C ASN A 291 -13.92 -6.25 -11.60
N TRP A 292 -14.33 -5.01 -11.71
CA TRP A 292 -14.59 -4.31 -12.96
C TRP A 292 -13.89 -2.96 -12.91
N LEU A 293 -13.07 -2.66 -13.90
CA LEU A 293 -12.35 -1.40 -14.03
C LEU A 293 -12.63 -0.81 -15.40
N ASP A 294 -13.19 0.39 -15.41
CA ASP A 294 -13.37 1.21 -16.59
C ASP A 294 -12.36 2.36 -16.62
N GLU A 295 -11.95 2.78 -17.81
CA GLU A 295 -11.28 4.05 -18.08
C GLU A 295 -12.23 5.22 -17.74
N GLU A 296 -11.72 6.45 -17.65
CA GLU A 296 -12.55 7.63 -17.38
C GLU A 296 -13.64 7.87 -18.43
N ASP A 297 -13.43 7.43 -19.67
CA ASP A 297 -14.42 7.52 -20.75
C ASP A 297 -15.46 6.40 -20.74
N GLY A 298 -15.38 5.47 -19.80
CA GLY A 298 -16.24 4.31 -19.67
C GLY A 298 -15.82 3.10 -20.50
N THR A 299 -14.66 3.13 -21.15
CA THR A 299 -14.11 1.97 -21.85
C THR A 299 -13.65 0.92 -20.85
N LEU A 300 -14.01 -0.36 -21.07
CA LEU A 300 -13.55 -1.46 -20.23
C LEU A 300 -12.03 -1.61 -20.30
N ALA A 301 -11.37 -1.43 -19.17
CA ALA A 301 -9.94 -1.67 -19.01
C ALA A 301 -9.65 -3.09 -18.50
N GLN A 302 -10.40 -3.55 -17.49
CA GLN A 302 -10.22 -4.87 -16.90
C GLN A 302 -11.52 -5.39 -16.30
N ARG A 303 -11.81 -6.68 -16.50
CA ARG A 303 -12.82 -7.43 -15.79
C ARG A 303 -12.20 -8.72 -15.26
N ASP A 304 -12.48 -9.07 -14.01
CA ASP A 304 -11.97 -10.28 -13.39
C ASP A 304 -13.06 -10.89 -12.50
N THR A 305 -13.47 -12.10 -12.84
CA THR A 305 -14.48 -12.87 -12.09
C THR A 305 -13.84 -14.13 -11.56
N ARG A 306 -13.84 -14.31 -10.25
CA ARG A 306 -13.22 -15.44 -9.56
C ARG A 306 -14.25 -16.21 -8.73
N PHE A 307 -14.25 -17.49 -8.92
CA PHE A 307 -15.02 -18.40 -8.09
C PHE A 307 -14.09 -19.41 -7.42
N ARG A 308 -14.24 -19.57 -6.10
CA ARG A 308 -13.40 -20.42 -5.29
C ARG A 308 -14.24 -21.27 -4.36
N VAL A 309 -13.99 -22.57 -4.36
CA VAL A 309 -14.56 -23.52 -3.40
C VAL A 309 -13.41 -24.23 -2.69
N GLY A 310 -13.39 -24.17 -1.37
CA GLY A 310 -12.41 -24.84 -0.53
C GLY A 310 -13.08 -25.75 0.49
N VAL A 311 -12.49 -26.90 0.76
CA VAL A 311 -12.98 -27.92 1.69
C VAL A 311 -11.86 -28.31 2.65
N GLY A 312 -12.09 -28.16 3.95
CA GLY A 312 -11.24 -28.71 5.00
C GLY A 312 -11.76 -30.07 5.46
N GLY A 313 -10.87 -31.01 5.72
CA GLY A 313 -11.24 -32.40 6.06
C GLY A 313 -10.23 -33.09 6.98
N PRO A 314 -10.20 -34.43 6.96
CA PRO A 314 -9.28 -35.26 7.74
C PRO A 314 -7.81 -34.88 7.47
N TRP A 315 -6.90 -35.26 8.39
CA TRP A 315 -5.46 -35.03 8.28
C TRP A 315 -5.09 -33.55 8.15
N GLN A 316 -5.87 -32.66 8.78
CA GLN A 316 -5.70 -31.20 8.68
C GLN A 316 -5.72 -30.72 7.21
N SER A 317 -6.45 -31.43 6.35
CA SER A 317 -6.42 -31.16 4.91
C SER A 317 -7.18 -29.90 4.55
N TRP A 318 -6.68 -29.23 3.49
CA TRP A 318 -7.39 -28.20 2.77
C TRP A 318 -7.27 -28.46 1.26
N SER A 319 -8.40 -28.54 0.59
CA SER A 319 -8.45 -28.67 -0.87
C SER A 319 -9.26 -27.52 -1.44
N GLN A 320 -8.80 -26.92 -2.53
CA GLN A 320 -9.43 -25.74 -3.11
C GLN A 320 -9.37 -25.78 -4.63
N VAL A 321 -10.51 -25.50 -5.25
CA VAL A 321 -10.63 -25.22 -6.68
C VAL A 321 -10.85 -23.72 -6.84
N HIS A 322 -10.14 -23.12 -7.78
CA HIS A 322 -10.23 -21.71 -8.13
C HIS A 322 -10.41 -21.60 -9.65
N ILE A 323 -11.46 -20.91 -10.08
CA ILE A 323 -11.77 -20.62 -11.47
C ILE A 323 -11.75 -19.12 -11.64
N VAL A 324 -11.05 -18.64 -12.67
CA VAL A 324 -10.93 -17.23 -13.03
C VAL A 324 -11.36 -17.07 -14.48
N ASP A 325 -12.25 -16.13 -14.73
CA ASP A 325 -12.63 -15.62 -16.04
C ASP A 325 -12.32 -14.12 -16.04
N SER A 326 -11.45 -13.67 -16.93
CA SER A 326 -10.97 -12.29 -16.93
C SER A 326 -10.79 -11.75 -18.34
N GLU A 327 -11.04 -10.46 -18.47
CA GLU A 327 -10.71 -9.66 -19.64
C GLU A 327 -9.74 -8.56 -19.21
N GLU A 328 -8.75 -8.30 -20.02
CA GLU A 328 -7.75 -7.27 -19.75
C GLU A 328 -7.33 -6.58 -21.03
N ARG A 329 -7.32 -5.25 -21.01
CA ARG A 329 -6.83 -4.44 -22.11
C ARG A 329 -5.32 -4.28 -22.00
N HIS A 330 -4.63 -4.59 -23.11
CA HIS A 330 -3.21 -4.38 -23.27
C HIS A 330 -2.92 -3.80 -24.65
N GLU A 331 -2.21 -2.68 -24.71
CA GLU A 331 -1.93 -1.96 -25.97
C GLU A 331 -3.17 -1.70 -26.84
N GLY A 332 -4.29 -1.34 -26.21
CA GLY A 332 -5.56 -1.06 -26.88
C GLY A 332 -6.39 -2.28 -27.28
N VAL A 333 -5.87 -3.50 -27.13
CA VAL A 333 -6.56 -4.76 -27.43
C VAL A 333 -7.09 -5.40 -26.16
N LEU A 334 -8.35 -5.85 -26.17
CA LEU A 334 -8.96 -6.57 -25.06
C LEU A 334 -8.72 -8.08 -25.25
N TYR A 335 -8.11 -8.71 -24.25
CA TYR A 335 -7.78 -10.14 -24.23
C TYR A 335 -8.67 -10.87 -23.21
N ASP A 336 -9.30 -11.96 -23.64
CA ASP A 336 -10.00 -12.90 -22.79
C ASP A 336 -9.03 -13.94 -22.24
N LYS A 337 -9.14 -14.24 -20.93
CA LYS A 337 -8.31 -15.22 -20.24
C LYS A 337 -9.16 -16.08 -19.32
N GLN A 338 -9.01 -17.39 -19.39
CA GLN A 338 -9.64 -18.33 -18.47
C GLN A 338 -8.59 -19.20 -17.79
N ARG A 339 -8.71 -19.35 -16.48
CA ARG A 339 -7.79 -20.16 -15.69
C ARG A 339 -8.54 -20.98 -14.65
N ALA A 340 -8.14 -22.22 -14.50
CA ALA A 340 -8.56 -23.08 -13.39
C ALA A 340 -7.33 -23.57 -12.63
N SER A 341 -7.40 -23.59 -11.30
CA SER A 341 -6.35 -24.15 -10.47
C SER A 341 -6.90 -25.03 -9.37
N LEU A 342 -6.14 -26.04 -9.01
CA LEU A 342 -6.38 -26.94 -7.89
C LEU A 342 -5.21 -26.83 -6.91
N TYR A 343 -5.53 -26.56 -5.66
CA TYR A 343 -4.61 -26.61 -4.53
C TYR A 343 -5.07 -27.67 -3.54
N MET A 344 -4.14 -28.48 -3.05
CA MET A 344 -4.38 -29.48 -2.01
C MET A 344 -3.22 -29.48 -1.04
N GLU A 345 -3.52 -29.54 0.25
CA GLU A 345 -2.58 -29.64 1.35
C GLU A 345 -3.11 -30.60 2.40
N PHE A 346 -2.28 -31.47 2.95
CA PHE A 346 -2.66 -32.38 4.03
C PHE A 346 -1.46 -32.89 4.81
N VAL A 347 -1.69 -33.21 6.08
CA VAL A 347 -0.70 -33.72 7.05
C VAL A 347 -1.10 -35.15 7.42
N PRO A 348 -0.70 -36.19 6.65
CA PRO A 348 -1.12 -37.58 6.90
C PRO A 348 -0.55 -38.17 8.18
N VAL A 349 0.63 -37.74 8.60
CA VAL A 349 1.31 -38.11 9.85
C VAL A 349 2.10 -36.92 10.39
N ALA A 350 2.36 -36.91 11.69
CA ALA A 350 3.11 -35.85 12.32
C ALA A 350 4.50 -35.63 11.67
N GLY A 351 4.79 -34.41 11.29
CA GLY A 351 6.07 -34.03 10.65
C GLY A 351 6.14 -34.24 9.13
N LEU A 352 5.06 -34.71 8.48
CA LEU A 352 4.97 -34.81 7.03
C LEU A 352 3.78 -33.98 6.52
N GLU A 353 4.10 -32.91 5.81
CA GLU A 353 3.15 -32.06 5.07
C GLU A 353 3.33 -32.30 3.57
N LEU A 354 2.23 -32.52 2.87
CA LEU A 354 2.21 -32.73 1.43
C LEU A 354 1.35 -31.64 0.79
N MET A 355 1.90 -30.99 -0.26
CA MET A 355 1.23 -29.94 -1.01
C MET A 355 1.22 -30.31 -2.50
N PHE A 356 0.08 -30.07 -3.15
CA PHE A 356 -0.08 -30.19 -4.58
C PHE A 356 -0.74 -28.93 -5.12
N LEU A 357 -0.12 -28.33 -6.15
CA LEU A 357 -0.64 -27.19 -6.87
C LEU A 357 -0.55 -27.44 -8.36
N THR A 358 -1.64 -27.24 -9.07
CA THR A 358 -1.66 -27.23 -10.53
C THR A 358 -2.60 -26.15 -11.04
N SER A 359 -2.28 -25.59 -12.21
CA SER A 359 -3.13 -24.63 -12.90
C SER A 359 -3.11 -24.87 -14.39
N PHE A 360 -4.25 -24.60 -15.02
CA PHE A 360 -4.48 -24.71 -16.45
C PHE A 360 -5.19 -23.44 -16.93
N GLY A 361 -4.88 -22.98 -18.13
CA GLY A 361 -5.54 -21.85 -18.75
C GLY A 361 -4.58 -20.88 -19.42
N ASP A 362 -5.11 -19.74 -19.77
CA ASP A 362 -4.45 -18.73 -20.59
C ASP A 362 -3.53 -17.82 -19.76
N THR A 363 -2.44 -17.36 -20.39
CA THR A 363 -1.56 -16.28 -19.91
C THR A 363 -1.31 -15.32 -21.05
N ILE A 364 -1.08 -14.06 -20.75
CA ILE A 364 -0.49 -13.10 -21.68
C ILE A 364 1.01 -13.15 -21.43
N ASP A 365 1.77 -13.43 -22.48
CA ASP A 365 3.24 -13.43 -22.45
C ASP A 365 3.76 -12.01 -22.67
#